data_08e040f15d6e24b8b8e4fd699d00816c
#
_entry.id   08e040f15d6e24b8b8e4fd699d00816c
#
_cell.length_a   1.000
_cell.length_b   1.000
_cell.length_c   1.000
_cell.angle_alpha   90.00
_cell.angle_beta   90.00
_cell.angle_gamma   90.00
#
_symmetry.space_group_name_H-M   'P 1'
#
loop_
_entity.id
_entity.type
_entity.pdbx_description
1 polymer ?
#
loop_
_entity_poly.entity_id
_entity_poly.type
_entity_poly.pdbx_seq_one_letter_code
_entity_poly.pdbx_strand_id
1 'polypeptide(L)'
;STIQNSVMLIGHLGDNPEEVKLDPKKFNYLFVATNLRYKNKEGEAVEKTQWHRIVAWNKLAEICLEHLKKGSHVACRGHLEYREYETKSG
;
A
#
# COMPACT_ATOMS: atom_id res chain seq x y z
N SER A 1 -12.27 6.80 4.52
CA SER A 1 -12.58 6.66 3.10
C SER A 1 -14.07 6.74 2.84
N THR A 2 -14.44 7.12 1.66
CA THR A 2 -15.82 7.24 1.20
C THR A 2 -16.08 6.23 0.09
N ILE A 3 -17.35 6.02 -0.26
CA ILE A 3 -17.70 5.14 -1.39
C ILE A 3 -17.06 5.65 -2.69
N GLN A 4 -16.97 6.97 -2.86
CA GLN A 4 -16.40 7.58 -4.07
C GLN A 4 -14.89 7.43 -4.18
N ASN A 5 -14.22 7.21 -3.07
CA ASN A 5 -12.76 7.06 -3.03
C ASN A 5 -12.42 6.00 -2.00
N SER A 6 -12.56 4.76 -2.40
CA SER A 6 -12.33 3.62 -1.54
C SER A 6 -11.57 2.54 -2.30
N VAL A 7 -10.52 2.03 -1.67
CA VAL A 7 -9.68 0.97 -2.23
C VAL A 7 -9.56 -0.13 -1.19
N MET A 8 -9.66 -1.36 -1.63
CA MET A 8 -9.40 -2.53 -0.81
C MET A 8 -8.35 -3.40 -1.47
N LEU A 9 -7.30 -3.71 -0.72
CA LEU A 9 -6.22 -4.56 -1.20
C LEU A 9 -6.04 -5.73 -0.25
N ILE A 10 -5.87 -6.91 -0.81
CA ILE A 10 -5.55 -8.13 -0.05
C ILE A 10 -4.29 -8.71 -0.64
N GLY A 11 -3.26 -8.83 0.17
CA GLY A 11 -1.98 -9.33 -0.30
C GLY A 11 -1.00 -9.58 0.83
N HIS A 12 0.27 -9.70 0.47
CA HIS A 12 1.34 -9.97 1.43
C HIS A 12 2.33 -8.82 1.45
N LEU A 13 2.84 -8.52 2.65
CA LEU A 13 3.92 -7.55 2.78
C LEU A 13 5.21 -8.12 2.19
N GLY A 14 5.87 -7.31 1.35
CA GLY A 14 7.16 -7.68 0.77
C GLY A 14 8.34 -7.36 1.68
N ASP A 15 8.11 -6.55 2.71
CA ASP A 15 9.12 -6.18 3.69
C ASP A 15 8.43 -5.80 5.01
N ASN A 16 9.23 -5.60 6.05
CA ASN A 16 8.73 -5.07 7.31
C ASN A 16 8.21 -3.65 7.10
N PRO A 17 7.20 -3.21 7.89
CA PRO A 17 6.76 -1.82 7.83
C PRO A 17 7.92 -0.86 8.05
N GLU A 18 8.02 0.16 7.21
CA GLU A 18 9.06 1.18 7.29
C GLU A 18 8.54 2.37 8.07
N GLU A 19 9.10 2.60 9.26
CA GLU A 19 8.71 3.68 10.14
C GLU A 19 9.32 5.01 9.70
N VAL A 20 8.48 6.06 9.64
CA VAL A 20 8.93 7.42 9.39
C VAL A 20 8.47 8.30 10.54
N LYS A 21 9.43 8.92 11.21
CA LYS A 21 9.18 9.83 12.32
C LYS A 21 9.41 11.26 11.87
N LEU A 22 8.31 11.96 11.61
CA LEU A 22 8.32 13.39 11.30
C LEU A 22 7.43 14.09 12.33
N ASP A 23 8.04 14.64 13.38
CA ASP A 23 7.29 15.32 14.42
C ASP A 23 6.42 16.44 13.84
N PRO A 24 5.15 16.54 14.30
CA PRO A 24 4.49 15.69 15.27
C PRO A 24 3.85 14.43 14.70
N LYS A 25 3.98 14.20 13.38
CA LYS A 25 3.33 13.09 12.69
C LYS A 25 4.21 11.84 12.69
N LYS A 26 3.56 10.70 12.95
CA LYS A 26 4.18 9.39 12.81
C LYS A 26 3.43 8.61 11.76
N PHE A 27 4.15 8.01 10.84
CA PHE A 27 3.52 7.15 9.85
C PHE A 27 4.50 6.07 9.42
N ASN A 28 3.99 5.06 8.74
CA ASN A 28 4.85 4.07 8.12
C ASN A 28 4.35 3.73 6.72
N TYR A 29 5.27 3.19 5.96
CA TYR A 29 4.98 2.65 4.64
C TYR A 29 4.84 1.14 4.74
N LEU A 30 3.80 0.64 4.10
CA LEU A 30 3.58 -0.79 3.92
C LEU A 30 3.63 -1.08 2.43
N PHE A 31 4.44 -2.05 2.04
CA PHE A 31 4.53 -2.47 0.65
C PHE A 31 3.81 -3.79 0.51
N VAL A 32 2.65 -3.75 -0.14
CA VAL A 32 1.77 -4.91 -0.29
C VAL A 32 1.81 -5.40 -1.73
N ALA A 33 2.05 -6.69 -1.90
CA ALA A 33 2.04 -7.33 -3.20
C ALA A 33 0.69 -7.98 -3.46
N THR A 34 0.11 -7.68 -4.61
CA THR A 34 -1.06 -8.38 -5.12
C THR A 34 -0.70 -9.10 -6.40
N ASN A 35 -1.24 -10.30 -6.58
CA ASN A 35 -0.95 -11.13 -7.75
C ASN A 35 -2.18 -11.24 -8.63
N LEU A 36 -1.97 -11.00 -9.92
CA LEU A 36 -2.98 -11.19 -10.95
C LEU A 36 -2.56 -12.35 -11.83
N ARG A 37 -3.46 -13.31 -12.02
CA ARG A 37 -3.25 -14.44 -12.93
C ARG A 37 -4.24 -14.35 -14.07
N TYR A 38 -3.76 -14.49 -15.29
CA TYR A 38 -4.60 -14.47 -16.46
C TYR A 38 -3.99 -15.30 -17.58
N LYS A 39 -4.78 -15.58 -18.60
CA LYS A 39 -4.29 -16.21 -19.82
C LYS A 39 -4.08 -15.14 -20.89
N ASN A 40 -2.93 -15.18 -21.54
CA ASN A 40 -2.65 -14.30 -22.65
C ASN A 40 -3.34 -14.78 -23.93
N LYS A 41 -3.11 -14.08 -25.04
CA LYS A 41 -3.73 -14.43 -26.34
C LYS A 41 -3.31 -15.79 -26.85
N GLU A 42 -2.17 -16.30 -26.42
CA GLU A 42 -1.62 -17.60 -26.81
C GLU A 42 -2.06 -18.72 -25.90
N GLY A 43 -2.97 -18.44 -24.95
CA GLY A 43 -3.46 -19.42 -24.01
C GLY A 43 -2.50 -19.76 -22.88
N GLU A 44 -1.40 -19.04 -22.76
CA GLU A 44 -0.42 -19.27 -21.70
C GLU A 44 -0.85 -18.60 -20.41
N ALA A 45 -0.62 -19.27 -19.28
CA ALA A 45 -0.88 -18.71 -17.96
C ALA A 45 0.20 -17.67 -17.63
N VAL A 46 -0.23 -16.45 -17.30
CA VAL A 46 0.64 -15.36 -16.92
C VAL A 46 0.32 -14.92 -15.51
N GLU A 47 1.35 -14.70 -14.70
CA GLU A 47 1.21 -14.15 -13.36
C GLU A 47 1.92 -12.79 -13.32
N LYS A 48 1.20 -11.79 -12.82
CA LYS A 48 1.74 -10.44 -12.68
C LYS A 48 1.61 -9.99 -11.23
N THR A 49 2.72 -9.56 -10.65
CA THR A 49 2.74 -9.00 -9.30
C THR A 49 2.72 -7.48 -9.38
N GLN A 50 1.82 -6.87 -8.63
CA GLN A 50 1.76 -5.43 -8.49
C GLN A 50 2.10 -5.07 -7.05
N TRP A 51 2.91 -4.03 -6.89
CA TRP A 51 3.34 -3.52 -5.60
C TRP A 51 2.60 -2.23 -5.29
N HIS A 52 2.03 -2.19 -4.10
CA HIS A 52 1.29 -1.03 -3.63
C HIS A 52 1.98 -0.45 -2.41
N ARG A 53 2.21 0.85 -2.42
CA ARG A 53 2.72 1.55 -1.26
C ARG A 53 1.55 2.14 -0.49
N ILE A 54 1.42 1.72 0.75
CA ILE A 54 0.34 2.14 1.63
C ILE A 54 0.93 2.95 2.76
N VAL A 55 0.26 4.02 3.12
CA VAL A 55 0.65 4.87 4.25
C VAL A 55 -0.32 4.63 5.39
N ALA A 56 0.21 4.22 6.54
CA ALA A 56 -0.56 4.10 7.77
C ALA A 56 -0.15 5.22 8.71
N TRP A 57 -1.13 5.88 9.32
CA TRP A 57 -0.90 7.06 10.14
C TRP A 57 -1.13 6.80 11.63
N ASN A 58 -0.32 7.47 12.46
CA ASN A 58 -0.51 7.57 13.90
C ASN A 58 -0.70 6.21 14.59
N LYS A 59 -1.82 6.02 15.27
CA LYS A 59 -2.06 4.79 16.02
C LYS A 59 -2.08 3.54 15.16
N LEU A 60 -2.63 3.64 13.97
CA LEU A 60 -2.62 2.52 13.03
C LEU A 60 -1.18 2.17 12.64
N ALA A 61 -0.32 3.17 12.47
CA ALA A 61 1.09 2.94 12.20
C ALA A 61 1.76 2.17 13.32
N GLU A 62 1.47 2.50 14.57
CA GLU A 62 1.99 1.78 15.73
C GLU A 62 1.55 0.32 15.75
N ILE A 63 0.28 0.07 15.45
CA ILE A 63 -0.29 -1.28 15.36
C ILE A 63 0.41 -2.08 14.27
N CYS A 64 0.65 -1.47 13.11
CA CYS A 64 1.34 -2.12 12.01
C CYS A 64 2.78 -2.50 12.37
N LEU A 65 3.51 -1.61 13.04
CA LEU A 65 4.87 -1.90 13.47
C LEU A 65 4.91 -3.04 14.48
N GLU A 66 3.93 -3.10 15.37
CA GLU A 66 3.88 -4.11 16.41
C GLU A 66 3.53 -5.50 15.89
N HIS A 67 2.60 -5.57 14.94
CA HIS A 67 1.99 -6.84 14.53
C HIS A 67 2.37 -7.34 13.14
N LEU A 68 2.87 -6.48 12.27
CA LEU A 68 3.15 -6.85 10.88
C LEU A 68 4.63 -6.99 10.61
N LYS A 69 4.94 -7.91 9.72
CA LYS A 69 6.32 -8.18 9.28
C LYS A 69 6.31 -8.65 7.84
N LYS A 70 7.49 -8.74 7.25
CA LYS A 70 7.65 -9.32 5.92
C LYS A 70 6.91 -10.66 5.83
N GLY A 71 6.10 -10.80 4.79
CA GLY A 71 5.32 -12.00 4.55
C GLY A 71 3.93 -12.00 5.18
N SER A 72 3.60 -11.05 6.04
CA SER A 72 2.27 -10.97 6.64
C SER A 72 1.19 -10.84 5.58
N HIS A 73 0.12 -11.63 5.71
CA HIS A 73 -1.05 -11.55 4.85
C HIS A 73 -2.01 -10.52 5.42
N VAL A 74 -2.34 -9.51 4.65
CA VAL A 74 -3.12 -8.37 5.12
C VAL A 74 -4.26 -8.03 4.18
N ALA A 75 -5.33 -7.49 4.75
CA ALA A 75 -6.39 -6.84 4.02
C ALA A 75 -6.39 -5.37 4.43
N CYS A 76 -6.25 -4.49 3.47
CA CYS A 76 -6.18 -3.06 3.70
C CYS A 76 -7.33 -2.35 3.03
N ARG A 77 -7.94 -1.42 3.76
CA ARG A 77 -8.95 -0.53 3.19
C ARG A 77 -8.49 0.91 3.41
N GLY A 78 -8.57 1.70 2.38
CA GLY A 78 -8.19 3.08 2.44
C GLY A 78 -8.73 3.87 1.27
N HIS A 79 -8.09 4.96 0.99
CA HIS A 79 -8.43 5.80 -0.14
C HIS A 79 -7.17 6.22 -0.89
N LEU A 80 -7.35 6.67 -2.11
CA LEU A 80 -6.26 7.20 -2.92
C LEU A 80 -6.08 8.67 -2.62
N GLU A 81 -4.83 9.09 -2.49
CA GLU A 81 -4.47 10.48 -2.36
C GLU A 81 -3.50 10.86 -3.47
N TYR A 82 -3.74 12.02 -4.04
CA TYR A 82 -2.89 12.58 -5.07
C TYR A 82 -2.26 13.85 -4.54
N ARG A 83 -0.98 14.08 -4.88
CA ARG A 83 -0.28 15.30 -4.52
C ARG A 83 -0.29 16.23 -5.72
N GLU A 84 -0.72 17.48 -5.48
CA GLU A 84 -0.61 18.53 -6.47
C GLU A 84 0.69 19.27 -6.23
N TYR A 85 1.45 19.46 -7.31
CA TYR A 85 2.66 20.27 -7.27
C TYR A 85 2.37 21.59 -7.94
N GLU A 86 2.66 22.68 -7.23
CA GLU A 86 2.65 23.98 -7.86
C GLU A 86 3.92 24.11 -8.69
N THR A 87 3.74 24.22 -10.02
CA THR A 87 4.84 24.54 -10.88
C THR A 87 5.06 26.06 -10.82
N LYS A 88 6.24 26.45 -10.36
CA LYS A 88 6.63 27.84 -10.49
C LYS A 88 6.90 28.13 -11.96
N SER A 89 5.93 28.68 -12.63
CA SER A 89 6.14 29.24 -13.95
C SER A 89 6.98 30.48 -13.78
N GLY A 90 8.13 30.37 -14.19
CA GLY A 90 9.07 31.38 -14.19
C GLY A 90 9.35 32.55 -14.43
#